data_1c24917e0b3642dcfa7f79ec85b8eb5e
#
_entry.id   1c24917e0b3642dcfa7f79ec85b8eb5e
#
_cell.length_a   1.000
_cell.length_b   1.000
_cell.length_c   1.000
_cell.angle_alpha   90.00
_cell.angle_beta   90.00
_cell.angle_gamma   90.00
#
_symmetry.space_group_name_H-M   'P 1'
#
loop_
_entity.id
_entity.type
_entity.pdbx_description
1 polymer ?
#
loop_
_entity_poly.entity_id
_entity_poly.type
_entity_poly.pdbx_seq_one_letter_code
_entity_poly.pdbx_strand_id
1 'polypeptide(L)'
;MESSLNDILNEAKELIKSELSLISYRTWILPLEIQKIENDNVVLISDDSFKKEAVETRFKDLLENTFGIILQKKCTISIVLKNENDTQDKTSNFSNINYSKTSLNPNYSFDNFVVGDNNRFAHAVALVVAESPGTLYNPLYIYGGVGLGKTHLMYAVGNEVAKNHKDYRILYVTTENFMNEFINSLIKDNGMEGFRNKYRNIDLLLIDDIQFISGKDRLQEEFFNTFNDLKDHGKQIILTSDKLPRDIPLLEDRLKSRFEGGILVDIAMADYEVRLAILRKKAEEKKVIIDDDILKNIAAKIDSNIRELEGVFNKVAIQASLTHTPVTFEMAEKAINDIIKHNSSVISIEYIQDVVCNYFNITIKDLKSSQRSNNITFPRQIGMYLCRILTNESFPKVGEAFGKRDHTTVMHAFKKIEKDIKENPETKLLVESVKKIVLNKKQA
;
A
#
# COMPACT_ATOMS: atom_id res chain seq x y z
N MET A 1 -39.41 21.20 13.17
CA MET A 1 -39.12 20.50 11.91
C MET A 1 -38.02 19.43 12.06
N GLU A 2 -36.97 19.64 12.88
CA GLU A 2 -35.90 18.62 13.08
C GLU A 2 -36.36 17.34 13.77
N SER A 3 -37.29 17.40 14.72
CA SER A 3 -37.84 16.20 15.37
C SER A 3 -38.56 15.26 14.42
N SER A 4 -39.25 15.79 13.39
CA SER A 4 -39.95 14.95 12.42
C SER A 4 -39.06 14.30 11.36
N LEU A 5 -37.91 14.88 11.03
CA LEU A 5 -36.93 14.30 10.06
C LEU A 5 -36.20 13.11 10.67
N ASN A 6 -35.80 13.22 11.94
CA ASN A 6 -35.16 12.12 12.65
C ASN A 6 -36.11 10.94 12.89
N ASP A 7 -37.40 11.19 13.08
CA ASP A 7 -38.39 10.11 13.23
C ASP A 7 -38.52 9.32 11.92
N ILE A 8 -38.59 10.00 10.76
CA ILE A 8 -38.60 9.36 9.44
C ILE A 8 -37.33 8.54 9.18
N LEU A 9 -36.19 9.08 9.54
CA LEU A 9 -34.91 8.34 9.41
C LEU A 9 -34.87 7.10 10.32
N ASN A 10 -35.34 7.20 11.54
CA ASN A 10 -35.37 6.06 12.47
C ASN A 10 -36.32 4.96 11.99
N GLU A 11 -37.48 5.34 11.46
CA GLU A 11 -38.45 4.41 10.85
C GLU A 11 -37.80 3.70 9.64
N ALA A 12 -37.13 4.45 8.77
CA ALA A 12 -36.37 3.87 7.65
C ALA A 12 -35.27 2.92 8.09
N LYS A 13 -34.52 3.27 9.13
CA LYS A 13 -33.48 2.41 9.69
C LYS A 13 -34.05 1.11 10.27
N GLU A 14 -35.18 1.13 10.96
CA GLU A 14 -35.79 -0.09 11.50
C GLU A 14 -36.32 -1.01 10.39
N LEU A 15 -36.89 -0.47 9.31
CA LEU A 15 -37.31 -1.27 8.16
C LEU A 15 -36.10 -1.93 7.46
N ILE A 16 -35.03 -1.16 7.19
CA ILE A 16 -33.82 -1.65 6.51
C ILE A 16 -33.10 -2.69 7.36
N LYS A 17 -33.13 -2.59 8.68
CA LYS A 17 -32.51 -3.54 9.62
C LYS A 17 -33.03 -4.97 9.46
N SER A 18 -34.29 -5.14 9.03
CA SER A 18 -34.87 -6.45 8.77
C SER A 18 -34.41 -7.07 7.44
N GLU A 19 -33.90 -6.25 6.50
CA GLU A 19 -33.50 -6.69 5.17
C GLU A 19 -31.98 -6.91 5.01
N LEU A 20 -31.18 -6.41 5.96
CA LEU A 20 -29.72 -6.48 5.90
C LEU A 20 -29.14 -7.35 7.00
N SER A 21 -27.93 -7.89 6.76
CA SER A 21 -27.15 -8.49 7.84
C SER A 21 -26.82 -7.44 8.90
N LEU A 22 -26.73 -7.85 10.17
CA LEU A 22 -26.42 -6.97 11.31
C LEU A 22 -25.12 -6.18 11.10
N ILE A 23 -24.13 -6.79 10.44
CA ILE A 23 -22.83 -6.16 10.11
C ILE A 23 -23.05 -5.07 9.08
N SER A 24 -23.74 -5.37 7.95
CA SER A 24 -24.00 -4.38 6.90
C SER A 24 -24.82 -3.21 7.42
N TYR A 25 -25.85 -3.48 8.21
CA TYR A 25 -26.66 -2.44 8.83
C TYR A 25 -25.85 -1.49 9.71
N ARG A 26 -25.03 -2.05 10.64
CA ARG A 26 -24.22 -1.25 11.56
C ARG A 26 -23.12 -0.45 10.85
N THR A 27 -22.56 -0.99 9.79
CA THR A 27 -21.45 -0.35 9.08
C THR A 27 -21.90 0.75 8.13
N TRP A 28 -23.01 0.53 7.39
CA TRP A 28 -23.37 1.39 6.26
C TRP A 28 -24.63 2.24 6.50
N ILE A 29 -25.62 1.74 7.22
CA ILE A 29 -26.93 2.40 7.35
C ILE A 29 -27.05 3.15 8.68
N LEU A 30 -26.63 2.54 9.79
CA LEU A 30 -26.76 3.12 11.12
C LEU A 30 -26.08 4.49 11.28
N PRO A 31 -24.86 4.74 10.68
CA PRO A 31 -24.17 6.02 10.80
C PRO A 31 -24.76 7.17 9.97
N LEU A 32 -25.71 6.89 9.04
CA LEU A 32 -26.31 7.93 8.21
C LEU A 32 -27.17 8.88 9.04
N GLU A 33 -27.05 10.17 8.77
CA GLU A 33 -27.89 11.24 9.33
C GLU A 33 -28.75 11.83 8.20
N ILE A 34 -29.93 12.37 8.52
CA ILE A 34 -30.76 13.05 7.52
C ILE A 34 -30.53 14.55 7.62
N GLN A 35 -30.28 15.20 6.50
CA GLN A 35 -30.08 16.63 6.43
C GLN A 35 -31.40 17.37 6.15
N LYS A 36 -32.04 16.99 5.07
CA LYS A 36 -33.27 17.62 4.60
C LYS A 36 -34.03 16.71 3.63
N ILE A 37 -35.31 17.02 3.43
CA ILE A 37 -36.14 16.45 2.37
C ILE A 37 -36.63 17.63 1.55
N GLU A 38 -36.25 17.71 0.28
CA GLU A 38 -36.69 18.78 -0.65
C GLU A 38 -37.33 18.16 -1.88
N ASN A 39 -38.55 18.54 -2.15
CA ASN A 39 -39.38 17.97 -3.22
C ASN A 39 -39.47 16.44 -3.09
N ASP A 40 -38.82 15.69 -3.97
CA ASP A 40 -38.79 14.23 -3.97
C ASP A 40 -37.39 13.69 -3.68
N ASN A 41 -36.48 14.54 -3.21
CA ASN A 41 -35.10 14.15 -2.89
C ASN A 41 -34.87 14.16 -1.38
N VAL A 42 -34.40 13.02 -0.83
CA VAL A 42 -33.94 12.88 0.56
C VAL A 42 -32.46 13.00 0.59
N VAL A 43 -31.95 14.00 1.30
CA VAL A 43 -30.51 14.24 1.45
C VAL A 43 -30.03 13.63 2.76
N LEU A 44 -29.16 12.63 2.65
CA LEU A 44 -28.52 11.95 3.78
C LEU A 44 -27.06 12.42 3.93
N ILE A 45 -26.57 12.45 5.15
CA ILE A 45 -25.18 12.80 5.47
C ILE A 45 -24.42 11.53 5.81
N SER A 46 -23.22 11.39 5.23
CA SER A 46 -22.20 10.40 5.62
C SER A 46 -20.98 11.10 6.25
N ASP A 47 -20.38 10.45 7.23
CA ASP A 47 -19.15 10.92 7.91
C ASP A 47 -17.86 10.64 7.10
N ASP A 48 -17.94 9.78 6.07
CA ASP A 48 -16.80 9.24 5.33
C ASP A 48 -17.13 9.10 3.84
N SER A 49 -16.18 9.49 2.98
CA SER A 49 -16.30 9.39 1.52
C SER A 49 -16.42 7.94 1.02
N PHE A 50 -15.73 7.00 1.64
CA PHE A 50 -15.81 5.58 1.31
C PHE A 50 -17.18 4.99 1.65
N LYS A 51 -17.75 5.38 2.79
CA LYS A 51 -19.12 4.99 3.17
C LYS A 51 -20.13 5.60 2.23
N LYS A 52 -19.98 6.87 1.85
CA LYS A 52 -20.83 7.53 0.85
C LYS A 52 -20.89 6.72 -0.44
N GLU A 53 -19.73 6.42 -1.04
CA GLU A 53 -19.63 5.67 -2.30
C GLU A 53 -20.23 4.27 -2.20
N ALA A 54 -19.96 3.56 -1.09
CA ALA A 54 -20.51 2.24 -0.85
C ALA A 54 -22.04 2.25 -0.71
N VAL A 55 -22.61 3.26 -0.03
CA VAL A 55 -24.05 3.40 0.13
C VAL A 55 -24.70 3.80 -1.20
N GLU A 56 -24.13 4.72 -1.95
CA GLU A 56 -24.62 5.12 -3.28
C GLU A 56 -24.60 3.95 -4.28
N THR A 57 -23.58 3.08 -4.21
CA THR A 57 -23.44 1.99 -5.19
C THR A 57 -24.27 0.76 -4.84
N ARG A 58 -24.41 0.44 -3.54
CA ARG A 58 -24.96 -0.85 -3.09
C ARG A 58 -26.33 -0.75 -2.44
N PHE A 59 -26.65 0.37 -1.83
CA PHE A 59 -27.84 0.51 -0.97
C PHE A 59 -28.77 1.62 -1.43
N LYS A 60 -28.47 2.33 -2.52
CA LYS A 60 -29.29 3.43 -3.02
C LYS A 60 -30.72 3.01 -3.34
N ASP A 61 -30.88 1.94 -4.10
CA ASP A 61 -32.20 1.42 -4.48
C ASP A 61 -33.03 0.99 -3.26
N LEU A 62 -32.37 0.37 -2.27
CA LEU A 62 -33.00 -0.03 -1.02
C LEU A 62 -33.49 1.18 -0.23
N LEU A 63 -32.66 2.22 -0.12
CA LEU A 63 -33.01 3.47 0.55
C LEU A 63 -34.14 4.20 -0.19
N GLU A 64 -34.07 4.31 -1.51
CA GLU A 64 -35.12 4.95 -2.34
C GLU A 64 -36.47 4.24 -2.17
N ASN A 65 -36.49 2.92 -2.18
CA ASN A 65 -37.70 2.12 -1.95
C ASN A 65 -38.25 2.31 -0.52
N THR A 66 -37.38 2.25 0.50
CA THR A 66 -37.79 2.38 1.90
C THR A 66 -38.35 3.77 2.20
N PHE A 67 -37.66 4.84 1.79
CA PHE A 67 -38.17 6.20 1.93
C PHE A 67 -39.40 6.44 1.10
N GLY A 68 -39.52 5.82 -0.07
CA GLY A 68 -40.71 5.86 -0.91
C GLY A 68 -41.95 5.29 -0.23
N ILE A 69 -41.79 4.19 0.53
CA ILE A 69 -42.86 3.57 1.33
C ILE A 69 -43.29 4.51 2.47
N ILE A 70 -42.35 5.05 3.22
CA ILE A 70 -42.59 5.91 4.39
C ILE A 70 -43.27 7.23 3.97
N LEU A 71 -42.74 7.85 2.90
CA LEU A 71 -43.23 9.15 2.41
C LEU A 71 -44.43 9.03 1.45
N GLN A 72 -44.84 7.81 1.10
CA GLN A 72 -45.92 7.49 0.16
C GLN A 72 -45.79 8.19 -1.21
N LYS A 73 -44.54 8.37 -1.66
CA LYS A 73 -44.21 8.99 -2.95
C LYS A 73 -42.88 8.47 -3.45
N LYS A 74 -42.64 8.58 -4.76
CA LYS A 74 -41.35 8.20 -5.35
C LYS A 74 -40.29 9.18 -4.87
N CYS A 75 -39.23 8.66 -4.25
CA CYS A 75 -38.13 9.46 -3.72
C CYS A 75 -36.81 9.11 -4.41
N THR A 76 -35.93 10.09 -4.49
CA THR A 76 -34.54 9.94 -4.87
C THR A 76 -33.65 10.18 -3.64
N ILE A 77 -32.51 9.48 -3.57
CA ILE A 77 -31.55 9.63 -2.46
C ILE A 77 -30.29 10.31 -2.97
N SER A 78 -29.86 11.34 -2.24
CA SER A 78 -28.58 12.00 -2.42
C SER A 78 -27.78 11.90 -1.11
N ILE A 79 -26.50 11.53 -1.18
CA ILE A 79 -25.66 11.41 0.01
C ILE A 79 -24.57 12.48 -0.06
N VAL A 80 -24.49 13.30 0.97
CA VAL A 80 -23.49 14.37 1.12
C VAL A 80 -22.54 14.09 2.26
N LEU A 81 -21.34 14.65 2.23
CA LEU A 81 -20.39 14.55 3.34
C LEU A 81 -20.68 15.61 4.40
N LYS A 82 -20.46 15.28 5.66
CA LYS A 82 -20.73 16.15 6.82
C LYS A 82 -20.03 17.52 6.76
N ASN A 83 -19.01 17.68 5.92
CA ASN A 83 -18.21 18.92 5.77
C ASN A 83 -18.62 19.79 4.56
N GLU A 84 -19.71 19.48 3.85
CA GLU A 84 -20.19 20.27 2.69
C GLU A 84 -21.24 21.34 3.04
N ASN A 85 -21.53 21.59 4.31
CA ASN A 85 -22.59 22.48 4.78
C ASN A 85 -22.07 23.86 5.22
N ASP A 86 -21.46 24.63 4.34
CA ASP A 86 -21.47 26.10 4.41
C ASP A 86 -21.09 26.68 3.06
N THR A 87 -22.06 26.85 2.20
CA THR A 87 -22.17 27.96 1.24
C THR A 87 -23.28 27.70 0.22
N GLN A 88 -24.47 28.24 0.49
CA GLN A 88 -25.35 28.68 -0.59
C GLN A 88 -24.99 30.14 -0.92
N ASP A 89 -24.35 30.39 -2.04
CA ASP A 89 -24.80 31.38 -3.00
C ASP A 89 -24.00 31.38 -4.30
N LYS A 90 -24.74 31.20 -5.39
CA LYS A 90 -24.58 31.77 -6.73
C LYS A 90 -23.32 31.59 -7.57
N THR A 91 -23.56 30.86 -8.65
CA THR A 91 -23.14 31.16 -10.05
C THR A 91 -21.68 31.52 -10.31
N SER A 92 -21.15 30.73 -11.20
CA SER A 92 -19.99 30.98 -12.06
C SER A 92 -18.62 30.62 -11.51
N ASN A 93 -17.97 29.84 -12.34
CA ASN A 93 -16.54 29.60 -12.44
C ASN A 93 -16.01 28.32 -11.76
N PHE A 94 -15.58 27.42 -12.64
CA PHE A 94 -14.56 26.43 -12.44
C PHE A 94 -13.36 27.01 -11.66
N SER A 95 -13.38 26.88 -10.33
CA SER A 95 -12.19 27.04 -9.49
C SER A 95 -12.59 26.91 -8.03
N ASN A 96 -12.55 25.71 -7.49
CA ASN A 96 -12.20 25.46 -6.09
C ASN A 96 -12.19 23.93 -5.84
N ILE A 97 -11.19 23.26 -6.40
CA ILE A 97 -10.70 22.03 -5.80
C ILE A 97 -10.09 22.50 -4.47
N ASN A 98 -10.72 22.17 -3.35
CA ASN A 98 -10.18 22.46 -2.02
C ASN A 98 -8.86 21.70 -1.81
N TYR A 99 -7.77 22.30 -2.21
CA TYR A 99 -6.41 21.82 -1.93
C TYR A 99 -6.00 22.02 -0.46
N SER A 100 -6.86 22.61 0.39
CA SER A 100 -6.50 23.13 1.70
C SER A 100 -6.57 22.18 2.88
N LYS A 101 -6.75 20.87 2.67
CA LYS A 101 -6.47 19.87 3.71
C LYS A 101 -5.70 18.72 3.07
N THR A 102 -4.38 18.82 3.17
CA THR A 102 -3.47 17.71 2.92
C THR A 102 -3.95 16.48 3.68
N SER A 103 -4.24 15.39 2.98
CA SER A 103 -4.56 14.09 3.59
C SER A 103 -3.33 13.44 4.23
N LEU A 104 -2.34 14.26 4.62
CA LEU A 104 -1.11 13.80 5.24
C LEU A 104 -1.38 13.38 6.68
N ASN A 105 -0.88 12.21 7.08
CA ASN A 105 -0.96 11.76 8.45
C ASN A 105 -0.04 12.62 9.35
N PRO A 106 -0.57 13.40 10.30
CA PRO A 106 0.24 14.30 11.14
C PRO A 106 1.21 13.55 12.07
N ASN A 107 0.99 12.26 12.31
CA ASN A 107 1.88 11.45 13.13
C ASN A 107 3.21 11.13 12.44
N TYR A 108 3.28 11.29 11.12
CA TYR A 108 4.52 11.13 10.36
C TYR A 108 5.24 12.48 10.25
N SER A 109 5.98 12.82 11.29
CA SER A 109 6.80 14.03 11.38
C SER A 109 8.28 13.69 11.48
N PHE A 110 9.17 14.69 11.28
CA PHE A 110 10.59 14.53 11.55
C PHE A 110 10.86 14.20 13.01
N ASP A 111 10.10 14.82 13.94
CA ASP A 111 10.21 14.54 15.38
C ASP A 111 9.92 13.07 15.70
N ASN A 112 9.02 12.45 14.97
CA ASN A 112 8.64 11.05 15.17
C ASN A 112 9.49 10.06 14.34
N PHE A 113 10.38 10.55 13.48
CA PHE A 113 11.30 9.73 12.73
C PHE A 113 12.55 9.43 13.55
N VAL A 114 12.87 8.15 13.78
CA VAL A 114 14.08 7.74 14.49
C VAL A 114 15.25 7.71 13.51
N VAL A 115 16.28 8.50 13.79
CA VAL A 115 17.46 8.63 12.94
C VAL A 115 18.56 7.69 13.42
N GLY A 116 19.13 6.91 12.50
CA GLY A 116 20.28 6.05 12.69
C GLY A 116 21.20 6.09 11.48
N ASP A 117 22.26 5.29 11.49
CA ASP A 117 23.22 5.28 10.38
C ASP A 117 22.58 4.82 9.07
N ASN A 118 21.56 3.98 9.14
CA ASN A 118 20.81 3.43 8.02
C ASN A 118 19.96 4.48 7.26
N ASN A 119 19.68 5.65 7.83
CA ASN A 119 18.76 6.64 7.25
C ASN A 119 19.20 8.11 7.47
N ARG A 120 20.35 8.34 8.11
CA ARG A 120 20.84 9.69 8.48
C ARG A 120 20.97 10.59 7.26
N PHE A 121 21.52 10.08 6.16
CA PHE A 121 21.66 10.87 4.93
C PHE A 121 20.31 11.21 4.32
N ALA A 122 19.39 10.24 4.22
CA ALA A 122 18.05 10.46 3.72
C ALA A 122 17.28 11.49 4.55
N HIS A 123 17.39 11.41 5.88
CA HIS A 123 16.80 12.36 6.81
C HIS A 123 17.36 13.78 6.63
N ALA A 124 18.68 13.94 6.54
CA ALA A 124 19.33 15.24 6.37
C ALA A 124 18.89 15.92 5.04
N VAL A 125 18.88 15.17 3.94
CA VAL A 125 18.42 15.68 2.64
C VAL A 125 16.93 16.06 2.69
N ALA A 126 16.11 15.23 3.32
CA ALA A 126 14.68 15.49 3.46
C ALA A 126 14.39 16.79 4.24
N LEU A 127 15.17 17.09 5.28
CA LEU A 127 15.08 18.36 6.01
C LEU A 127 15.41 19.55 5.10
N VAL A 128 16.49 19.50 4.34
CA VAL A 128 16.86 20.57 3.39
C VAL A 128 15.77 20.80 2.36
N VAL A 129 15.17 19.71 1.82
CA VAL A 129 14.04 19.82 0.89
C VAL A 129 12.81 20.42 1.55
N ALA A 130 12.54 20.12 2.82
CA ALA A 130 11.42 20.69 3.56
C ALA A 130 11.60 22.19 3.86
N GLU A 131 12.84 22.64 4.10
CA GLU A 131 13.16 24.03 4.33
C GLU A 131 13.09 24.89 3.06
N SER A 132 13.50 24.33 1.91
CA SER A 132 13.60 25.05 0.63
C SER A 132 13.12 24.22 -0.55
N PRO A 133 11.81 23.95 -0.66
CA PRO A 133 11.27 23.11 -1.71
C PRO A 133 11.47 23.73 -3.11
N GLY A 134 11.75 22.88 -4.10
CA GLY A 134 11.91 23.26 -5.50
C GLY A 134 13.27 23.85 -5.90
N THR A 135 14.20 24.01 -4.95
CA THR A 135 15.47 24.72 -5.19
C THR A 135 16.65 23.81 -5.53
N LEU A 136 17.14 23.01 -4.57
CA LEU A 136 18.41 22.28 -4.70
C LEU A 136 18.25 20.82 -5.15
N TYR A 137 17.32 20.11 -4.55
CA TYR A 137 17.16 18.65 -4.68
C TYR A 137 15.79 18.30 -5.25
N ASN A 138 15.66 18.35 -6.57
CA ASN A 138 14.40 18.12 -7.28
C ASN A 138 14.59 17.25 -8.52
N PRO A 139 14.05 16.01 -8.58
CA PRO A 139 13.26 15.38 -7.52
C PRO A 139 14.10 14.88 -6.33
N LEU A 140 13.46 14.71 -5.18
CA LEU A 140 13.95 13.85 -4.11
C LEU A 140 13.40 12.44 -4.34
N TYR A 141 14.30 11.48 -4.54
CA TYR A 141 13.94 10.09 -4.78
C TYR A 141 14.42 9.24 -3.59
N ILE A 142 13.45 8.75 -2.79
CA ILE A 142 13.72 7.94 -1.58
C ILE A 142 13.51 6.48 -1.93
N TYR A 143 14.55 5.67 -1.84
CA TYR A 143 14.44 4.25 -2.15
C TYR A 143 14.90 3.35 -0.99
N GLY A 144 14.51 2.07 -1.03
CA GLY A 144 14.87 1.08 -0.03
C GLY A 144 13.80 0.01 0.12
N GLY A 145 14.08 -1.04 0.85
CA GLY A 145 13.18 -2.17 1.04
C GLY A 145 11.79 -1.79 1.56
N VAL A 146 10.88 -2.76 1.52
CA VAL A 146 9.49 -2.58 2.02
C VAL A 146 9.50 -2.37 3.54
N GLY A 147 8.71 -1.41 4.02
CA GLY A 147 8.51 -1.19 5.46
C GLY A 147 9.69 -0.54 6.21
N LEU A 148 10.61 0.15 5.51
CA LEU A 148 11.78 0.80 6.12
C LEU A 148 11.56 2.26 6.53
N GLY A 149 10.38 2.85 6.27
CA GLY A 149 10.06 4.23 6.68
C GLY A 149 10.10 5.26 5.54
N LYS A 150 10.17 4.86 4.26
CA LYS A 150 10.14 5.78 3.10
C LYS A 150 8.93 6.70 3.11
N THR A 151 7.74 6.13 3.25
CA THR A 151 6.48 6.87 3.31
C THR A 151 6.45 7.82 4.52
N HIS A 152 6.98 7.40 5.69
CA HIS A 152 7.10 8.26 6.86
C HIS A 152 7.94 9.51 6.54
N LEU A 153 9.13 9.31 5.98
CA LEU A 153 10.03 10.42 5.65
C LEU A 153 9.42 11.36 4.61
N MET A 154 8.75 10.82 3.60
CA MET A 154 8.03 11.62 2.59
C MET A 154 6.90 12.45 3.22
N TYR A 155 6.10 11.87 4.11
CA TYR A 155 5.06 12.59 4.85
C TYR A 155 5.66 13.64 5.80
N ALA A 156 6.80 13.36 6.43
CA ALA A 156 7.48 14.31 7.31
C ALA A 156 7.86 15.58 6.54
N VAL A 157 8.40 15.44 5.31
CA VAL A 157 8.63 16.58 4.42
C VAL A 157 7.34 17.33 4.11
N GLY A 158 6.29 16.60 3.70
CA GLY A 158 4.99 17.22 3.38
C GLY A 158 4.38 17.99 4.55
N ASN A 159 4.42 17.41 5.75
CA ASN A 159 3.91 18.05 6.97
C ASN A 159 4.73 19.29 7.36
N GLU A 160 6.07 19.24 7.24
CA GLU A 160 6.92 20.40 7.56
C GLU A 160 6.73 21.52 6.53
N VAL A 161 6.63 21.21 5.23
CA VAL A 161 6.30 22.18 4.20
C VAL A 161 4.92 22.80 4.44
N ALA A 162 3.91 22.02 4.80
CA ALA A 162 2.57 22.54 5.13
C ALA A 162 2.56 23.48 6.32
N LYS A 163 3.44 23.25 7.29
CA LYS A 163 3.61 24.11 8.48
C LYS A 163 4.30 25.43 8.15
N ASN A 164 5.34 25.38 7.31
CA ASN A 164 6.19 26.52 6.97
C ASN A 164 5.63 27.37 5.82
N HIS A 165 4.88 26.76 4.89
CA HIS A 165 4.33 27.39 3.69
C HIS A 165 2.81 27.16 3.59
N LYS A 166 2.03 27.97 4.30
CA LYS A 166 0.56 27.80 4.43
C LYS A 166 -0.19 27.89 3.11
N ASP A 167 0.36 28.59 2.12
CA ASP A 167 -0.25 28.80 0.81
C ASP A 167 0.13 27.72 -0.22
N TYR A 168 1.02 26.80 0.16
CA TYR A 168 1.44 25.73 -0.76
C TYR A 168 0.36 24.68 -0.92
N ARG A 169 0.10 24.33 -2.17
CA ARG A 169 -0.77 23.23 -2.55
C ARG A 169 0.05 21.95 -2.58
N ILE A 170 -0.15 21.12 -1.57
CA ILE A 170 0.56 19.86 -1.40
C ILE A 170 -0.37 18.71 -1.79
N LEU A 171 0.10 17.84 -2.67
CA LEU A 171 -0.66 16.66 -3.09
C LEU A 171 0.15 15.39 -2.80
N TYR A 172 -0.40 14.53 -1.96
CA TYR A 172 0.04 13.15 -1.79
C TYR A 172 -0.83 12.21 -2.61
N VAL A 173 -0.20 11.28 -3.31
CA VAL A 173 -0.89 10.23 -4.04
C VAL A 173 -0.03 8.96 -4.13
N THR A 174 -0.65 7.79 -4.03
CA THR A 174 0.01 6.54 -4.40
C THR A 174 0.00 6.40 -5.92
N THR A 175 1.00 5.73 -6.49
CA THR A 175 1.02 5.47 -7.94
C THR A 175 -0.22 4.74 -8.43
N GLU A 176 -0.80 3.87 -7.59
CA GLU A 176 -2.05 3.17 -7.90
C GLU A 176 -3.23 4.14 -8.02
N ASN A 177 -3.38 5.07 -7.08
CA ASN A 177 -4.43 6.09 -7.14
C ASN A 177 -4.24 7.05 -8.32
N PHE A 178 -2.99 7.47 -8.60
CA PHE A 178 -2.66 8.27 -9.79
C PHE A 178 -3.10 7.57 -11.08
N MET A 179 -2.83 6.26 -11.18
CA MET A 179 -3.26 5.44 -12.31
C MET A 179 -4.78 5.35 -12.42
N ASN A 180 -5.47 5.08 -11.30
CA ASN A 180 -6.93 4.96 -11.29
C ASN A 180 -7.60 6.27 -11.69
N GLU A 181 -7.11 7.40 -11.19
CA GLU A 181 -7.59 8.73 -11.59
C GLU A 181 -7.31 9.02 -13.06
N PHE A 182 -6.13 8.65 -13.57
CA PHE A 182 -5.81 8.77 -14.99
C PHE A 182 -6.77 7.96 -15.87
N ILE A 183 -7.00 6.69 -15.54
CA ILE A 183 -7.94 5.84 -16.28
C ILE A 183 -9.35 6.44 -16.27
N ASN A 184 -9.82 6.89 -15.10
CA ASN A 184 -11.12 7.51 -14.97
C ASN A 184 -11.24 8.82 -15.77
N SER A 185 -10.15 9.57 -15.90
CA SER A 185 -10.12 10.80 -16.69
C SER A 185 -10.21 10.57 -18.20
N LEU A 186 -9.80 9.40 -18.69
CA LEU A 186 -9.92 9.03 -20.10
C LEU A 186 -11.38 8.70 -20.51
N ILE A 187 -12.24 8.37 -19.56
CA ILE A 187 -13.64 7.95 -19.79
C ILE A 187 -14.60 9.14 -19.71
N LYS A 188 -14.23 10.17 -18.94
CA LYS A 188 -15.09 11.34 -18.70
C LYS A 188 -14.84 12.43 -19.74
N ASP A 189 -15.91 13.07 -20.24
CA ASP A 189 -15.80 14.28 -21.04
C ASP A 189 -15.04 15.36 -20.27
N ASN A 190 -13.99 15.94 -20.91
CA ASN A 190 -13.05 16.89 -20.30
C ASN A 190 -12.28 16.35 -19.06
N GLY A 191 -12.30 15.04 -18.80
CA GLY A 191 -11.66 14.44 -17.64
C GLY A 191 -10.14 14.64 -17.62
N MET A 192 -9.49 14.60 -18.79
CA MET A 192 -8.03 14.83 -18.90
C MET A 192 -7.63 16.26 -18.52
N GLU A 193 -8.44 17.26 -18.83
CA GLU A 193 -8.16 18.64 -18.41
C GLU A 193 -8.24 18.77 -16.88
N GLY A 194 -9.27 18.21 -16.28
CA GLY A 194 -9.41 18.15 -14.81
C GLY A 194 -8.26 17.42 -14.14
N PHE A 195 -7.82 16.29 -14.70
CA PHE A 195 -6.67 15.53 -14.23
C PHE A 195 -5.38 16.36 -14.28
N ARG A 196 -5.08 16.98 -15.43
CA ARG A 196 -3.91 17.83 -15.59
C ARG A 196 -3.94 19.04 -14.66
N ASN A 197 -5.08 19.69 -14.52
CA ASN A 197 -5.25 20.81 -13.59
C ASN A 197 -4.99 20.40 -12.14
N LYS A 198 -5.43 19.20 -11.73
CA LYS A 198 -5.17 18.67 -10.39
C LYS A 198 -3.69 18.45 -10.12
N TYR A 199 -2.97 17.82 -11.04
CA TYR A 199 -1.59 17.36 -10.82
C TYR A 199 -0.53 18.38 -11.23
N ARG A 200 -0.84 19.39 -12.07
CA ARG A 200 0.12 20.41 -12.51
C ARG A 200 0.01 21.74 -11.78
N ASN A 201 -1.12 22.00 -11.09
CA ASN A 201 -1.33 23.22 -10.33
C ASN A 201 -1.04 23.05 -8.83
N ILE A 202 0.04 22.38 -8.47
CA ILE A 202 0.47 22.12 -7.10
C ILE A 202 1.89 22.63 -6.88
N ASP A 203 2.27 22.82 -5.63
CA ASP A 203 3.59 23.34 -5.26
C ASP A 203 4.51 22.24 -4.75
N LEU A 204 3.93 21.14 -4.22
CA LEU A 204 4.65 19.94 -3.80
C LEU A 204 3.86 18.69 -4.19
N LEU A 205 4.48 17.83 -5.00
CA LEU A 205 3.96 16.52 -5.36
C LEU A 205 4.68 15.41 -4.59
N LEU A 206 3.92 14.60 -3.87
CA LEU A 206 4.39 13.42 -3.14
C LEU A 206 3.79 12.17 -3.79
N ILE A 207 4.61 11.35 -4.43
CA ILE A 207 4.17 10.08 -5.05
C ILE A 207 4.82 8.90 -4.37
N ASP A 208 3.98 8.04 -3.81
CA ASP A 208 4.42 6.82 -3.15
C ASP A 208 4.43 5.63 -4.10
N ASP A 209 5.46 4.79 -3.95
CA ASP A 209 5.64 3.53 -4.67
C ASP A 209 5.65 3.68 -6.21
N ILE A 210 6.48 4.61 -6.74
CA ILE A 210 6.56 4.93 -8.18
C ILE A 210 6.90 3.72 -9.06
N GLN A 211 7.48 2.64 -8.52
CA GLN A 211 7.77 1.42 -9.28
C GLN A 211 6.52 0.80 -9.93
N PHE A 212 5.32 1.06 -9.43
CA PHE A 212 4.07 0.56 -10.02
C PHE A 212 3.66 1.22 -11.33
N ILE A 213 4.37 2.27 -11.80
CA ILE A 213 4.21 2.84 -13.14
C ILE A 213 4.79 1.94 -14.25
N SER A 214 5.61 0.97 -13.87
CA SER A 214 6.31 0.03 -14.74
C SER A 214 5.38 -0.65 -15.74
N GLY A 215 5.78 -0.67 -17.04
CA GLY A 215 5.04 -1.35 -18.11
C GLY A 215 3.69 -0.72 -18.49
N LYS A 216 3.44 0.53 -18.13
CA LYS A 216 2.20 1.26 -18.41
C LYS A 216 2.50 2.50 -19.27
N ASP A 217 2.80 2.29 -20.55
CA ASP A 217 3.35 3.31 -21.45
C ASP A 217 2.57 4.64 -21.44
N ARG A 218 1.24 4.61 -21.59
CA ARG A 218 0.41 5.83 -21.58
C ARG A 218 0.46 6.58 -20.25
N LEU A 219 0.54 5.85 -19.14
CA LEU A 219 0.66 6.44 -17.82
C LEU A 219 2.04 7.05 -17.61
N GLN A 220 3.09 6.38 -18.10
CA GLN A 220 4.45 6.90 -18.08
C GLN A 220 4.59 8.18 -18.89
N GLU A 221 3.93 8.25 -20.05
CA GLU A 221 3.90 9.45 -20.88
C GLU A 221 3.22 10.64 -20.17
N GLU A 222 2.02 10.44 -19.58
CA GLU A 222 1.32 11.52 -18.87
C GLU A 222 2.07 11.94 -17.60
N PHE A 223 2.68 10.96 -16.90
CA PHE A 223 3.51 11.25 -15.75
C PHE A 223 4.77 12.05 -16.14
N PHE A 224 5.43 11.69 -17.23
CA PHE A 224 6.58 12.44 -17.77
C PHE A 224 6.24 13.90 -18.06
N ASN A 225 5.08 14.14 -18.69
CA ASN A 225 4.60 15.49 -18.98
C ASN A 225 4.28 16.27 -17.71
N THR A 226 3.63 15.64 -16.72
CA THR A 226 3.34 16.23 -15.42
C THR A 226 4.63 16.55 -14.65
N PHE A 227 5.60 15.65 -14.67
CA PHE A 227 6.90 15.83 -14.03
C PHE A 227 7.65 17.03 -14.61
N ASN A 228 7.73 17.14 -15.94
CA ASN A 228 8.40 18.26 -16.60
C ASN A 228 7.71 19.58 -16.27
N ASP A 229 6.38 19.62 -16.37
CA ASP A 229 5.62 20.84 -16.08
C ASP A 229 5.88 21.35 -14.65
N LEU A 230 5.84 20.47 -13.67
CA LEU A 230 6.16 20.82 -12.28
C LEU A 230 7.61 21.28 -12.10
N LYS A 231 8.57 20.56 -12.69
CA LYS A 231 10.00 20.89 -12.58
C LYS A 231 10.33 22.22 -13.24
N ASP A 232 9.78 22.49 -14.43
CA ASP A 232 10.03 23.71 -15.18
C ASP A 232 9.44 24.96 -14.47
N HIS A 233 8.40 24.78 -13.65
CA HIS A 233 7.82 25.80 -12.78
C HIS A 233 8.43 25.84 -11.36
N GLY A 234 9.54 25.13 -11.12
CA GLY A 234 10.21 25.12 -9.82
C GLY A 234 9.41 24.46 -8.69
N LYS A 235 8.46 23.59 -9.03
CA LYS A 235 7.65 22.84 -8.04
C LYS A 235 8.41 21.61 -7.55
N GLN A 236 8.32 21.32 -6.24
CA GLN A 236 9.02 20.19 -5.66
C GLN A 236 8.31 18.85 -5.97
N ILE A 237 9.10 17.85 -6.32
CA ILE A 237 8.64 16.47 -6.53
C ILE A 237 9.40 15.56 -5.56
N ILE A 238 8.67 14.69 -4.86
CA ILE A 238 9.23 13.65 -3.99
C ILE A 238 8.63 12.30 -4.41
N LEU A 239 9.51 11.35 -4.65
CA LEU A 239 9.14 10.01 -5.10
C LEU A 239 9.67 8.97 -4.11
N THR A 240 8.88 7.95 -3.82
CA THR A 240 9.39 6.76 -3.11
C THR A 240 9.38 5.54 -4.03
N SER A 241 10.27 4.60 -3.77
CA SER A 241 10.35 3.34 -4.50
C SER A 241 10.99 2.23 -3.66
N ASP A 242 10.74 0.98 -4.03
CA ASP A 242 11.46 -0.17 -3.48
C ASP A 242 12.80 -0.44 -4.22
N LYS A 243 13.07 0.29 -5.34
CA LYS A 243 14.22 0.09 -6.22
C LYS A 243 14.79 1.40 -6.72
N LEU A 244 16.05 1.35 -7.19
CA LEU A 244 16.64 2.43 -7.96
C LEU A 244 15.91 2.60 -9.31
N PRO A 245 15.88 3.80 -9.91
CA PRO A 245 15.23 4.03 -11.19
C PRO A 245 15.69 3.09 -12.31
N ARG A 246 17.00 2.80 -12.37
CA ARG A 246 17.61 1.88 -13.36
C ARG A 246 17.17 0.42 -13.18
N ASP A 247 16.78 0.04 -11.97
CA ASP A 247 16.39 -1.34 -11.60
C ASP A 247 14.88 -1.58 -11.74
N ILE A 248 14.10 -0.55 -12.09
CA ILE A 248 12.67 -0.69 -12.37
C ILE A 248 12.52 -1.26 -13.78
N PRO A 249 11.99 -2.49 -13.94
CA PRO A 249 11.82 -3.08 -15.25
C PRO A 249 10.79 -2.28 -16.07
N LEU A 250 10.96 -2.21 -17.40
CA LEU A 250 10.01 -1.56 -18.30
C LEU A 250 9.72 -0.07 -17.99
N LEU A 251 10.59 0.59 -17.22
CA LEU A 251 10.55 2.04 -17.05
C LEU A 251 11.24 2.69 -18.24
N GLU A 252 10.60 3.69 -18.84
CA GLU A 252 11.16 4.43 -19.97
C GLU A 252 12.45 5.18 -19.58
N ASP A 253 13.44 5.19 -20.46
CA ASP A 253 14.77 5.79 -20.20
C ASP A 253 14.69 7.30 -19.91
N ARG A 254 13.72 7.99 -20.52
CA ARG A 254 13.45 9.40 -20.25
C ARG A 254 13.02 9.65 -18.79
N LEU A 255 12.19 8.74 -18.18
CA LEU A 255 11.81 8.83 -16.78
C LEU A 255 12.95 8.45 -15.87
N LYS A 256 13.74 7.40 -16.20
CA LYS A 256 14.95 7.05 -15.43
C LYS A 256 15.88 8.27 -15.32
N SER A 257 16.18 8.90 -16.44
CA SER A 257 17.03 10.10 -16.49
C SER A 257 16.47 11.26 -15.64
N ARG A 258 15.14 11.45 -15.65
CA ARG A 258 14.49 12.49 -14.84
C ARG A 258 14.56 12.21 -13.36
N PHE A 259 14.37 10.95 -12.94
CA PHE A 259 14.46 10.55 -11.54
C PHE A 259 15.91 10.64 -11.02
N GLU A 260 16.87 10.21 -11.83
CA GLU A 260 18.31 10.29 -11.51
C GLU A 260 18.88 11.71 -11.62
N GLY A 261 18.19 12.61 -12.30
CA GLY A 261 18.57 14.03 -12.41
C GLY A 261 18.31 14.87 -11.16
N GLY A 262 17.80 14.26 -10.08
CA GLY A 262 17.66 14.84 -8.75
C GLY A 262 18.64 14.24 -7.74
N ILE A 263 18.19 14.09 -6.50
CA ILE A 263 18.97 13.38 -5.48
C ILE A 263 18.31 12.04 -5.12
N LEU A 264 19.11 10.97 -5.13
CA LEU A 264 18.71 9.64 -4.73
C LEU A 264 19.22 9.39 -3.31
N VAL A 265 18.33 9.04 -2.40
CA VAL A 265 18.66 8.71 -1.01
C VAL A 265 18.11 7.32 -0.66
N ASP A 266 18.93 6.52 -0.02
CA ASP A 266 18.53 5.19 0.42
C ASP A 266 18.12 5.17 1.89
N ILE A 267 17.21 4.27 2.21
CA ILE A 267 16.91 3.86 3.57
C ILE A 267 17.22 2.36 3.66
N ALA A 268 18.30 2.04 4.39
CA ALA A 268 18.71 0.67 4.63
C ALA A 268 17.96 0.05 5.81
N MET A 269 18.19 -1.24 6.06
CA MET A 269 17.60 -1.93 7.21
C MET A 269 18.09 -1.31 8.52
N ALA A 270 17.16 -1.15 9.46
CA ALA A 270 17.48 -0.63 10.79
C ALA A 270 18.31 -1.65 11.59
N ASP A 271 19.36 -1.19 12.25
CA ASP A 271 20.09 -1.99 13.22
C ASP A 271 19.28 -2.21 14.50
N TYR A 272 19.81 -3.00 15.43
CA TYR A 272 19.13 -3.30 16.68
C TYR A 272 18.83 -2.06 17.50
N GLU A 273 19.75 -1.11 17.59
CA GLU A 273 19.61 0.10 18.41
C GLU A 273 18.51 1.01 17.85
N VAL A 274 18.45 1.18 16.53
CA VAL A 274 17.39 1.94 15.87
C VAL A 274 16.04 1.26 16.06
N ARG A 275 15.95 -0.08 15.92
CA ARG A 275 14.72 -0.82 16.18
C ARG A 275 14.21 -0.66 17.60
N LEU A 276 15.11 -0.75 18.58
CA LEU A 276 14.78 -0.55 19.99
C LEU A 276 14.30 0.89 20.25
N ALA A 277 15.00 1.89 19.68
CA ALA A 277 14.60 3.29 19.79
C ALA A 277 13.22 3.56 19.18
N ILE A 278 12.89 2.93 18.05
CA ILE A 278 11.56 3.00 17.43
C ILE A 278 10.49 2.45 18.38
N LEU A 279 10.73 1.28 18.98
CA LEU A 279 9.77 0.67 19.91
C LEU A 279 9.54 1.52 21.16
N ARG A 280 10.62 2.08 21.74
CA ARG A 280 10.54 2.98 22.91
C ARG A 280 9.70 4.21 22.58
N LYS A 281 9.97 4.85 21.44
CA LYS A 281 9.22 6.00 20.96
C LYS A 281 7.75 5.69 20.75
N LYS A 282 7.43 4.53 20.15
CA LYS A 282 6.04 4.08 19.98
C LYS A 282 5.33 3.80 21.31
N ALA A 283 6.05 3.31 22.30
CA ALA A 283 5.50 3.11 23.66
C ALA A 283 5.15 4.46 24.31
N GLU A 284 6.01 5.47 24.17
CA GLU A 284 5.77 6.84 24.65
C GLU A 284 4.58 7.49 23.93
N GLU A 285 4.56 7.46 22.58
CA GLU A 285 3.48 8.03 21.78
C GLU A 285 2.10 7.46 22.15
N LYS A 286 2.04 6.14 22.34
CA LYS A 286 0.80 5.43 22.68
C LYS A 286 0.51 5.35 24.18
N LYS A 287 1.40 5.89 25.01
CA LYS A 287 1.32 5.84 26.47
C LYS A 287 1.14 4.40 27.00
N VAL A 288 1.81 3.44 26.37
CA VAL A 288 1.79 2.03 26.78
C VAL A 288 2.91 1.79 27.77
N ILE A 289 2.55 1.29 28.96
CA ILE A 289 3.52 0.87 29.97
C ILE A 289 3.99 -0.54 29.59
N ILE A 290 5.25 -0.64 29.19
CA ILE A 290 5.90 -1.90 28.77
C ILE A 290 7.32 -1.94 29.32
N ASP A 291 7.73 -3.12 29.80
CA ASP A 291 9.09 -3.33 30.30
C ASP A 291 10.10 -3.22 29.15
N ASP A 292 11.23 -2.55 29.42
CA ASP A 292 12.29 -2.37 28.44
C ASP A 292 12.91 -3.69 27.96
N ASP A 293 12.91 -4.73 28.80
CA ASP A 293 13.41 -6.05 28.41
C ASP A 293 12.46 -6.75 27.42
N ILE A 294 11.16 -6.46 27.48
CA ILE A 294 10.22 -6.92 26.45
C ILE A 294 10.46 -6.20 25.12
N LEU A 295 10.70 -4.89 25.14
CA LEU A 295 11.05 -4.12 23.92
C LEU A 295 12.36 -4.61 23.32
N LYS A 296 13.37 -4.89 24.12
CA LYS A 296 14.66 -5.48 23.69
C LYS A 296 14.46 -6.85 23.02
N ASN A 297 13.62 -7.69 23.61
CA ASN A 297 13.31 -9.00 23.04
C ASN A 297 12.61 -8.88 21.67
N ILE A 298 11.64 -7.98 21.53
CA ILE A 298 10.97 -7.72 20.25
C ILE A 298 11.98 -7.21 19.23
N ALA A 299 12.82 -6.21 19.59
CA ALA A 299 13.83 -5.65 18.71
C ALA A 299 14.90 -6.67 18.26
N ALA A 300 15.24 -7.63 19.13
CA ALA A 300 16.23 -8.67 18.82
C ALA A 300 15.66 -9.72 17.86
N LYS A 301 14.39 -10.09 17.98
CA LYS A 301 13.77 -11.18 17.20
C LYS A 301 13.15 -10.73 15.87
N ILE A 302 12.72 -9.48 15.75
CA ILE A 302 12.15 -8.93 14.54
C ILE A 302 13.20 -8.03 13.87
N ASP A 303 13.89 -8.56 12.90
CA ASP A 303 14.96 -7.89 12.14
C ASP A 303 14.59 -7.62 10.67
N SER A 304 13.42 -8.06 10.24
CA SER A 304 12.99 -8.02 8.85
C SER A 304 12.67 -6.61 8.34
N ASN A 305 11.80 -5.87 9.02
CA ASN A 305 11.41 -4.51 8.65
C ASN A 305 10.64 -3.80 9.79
N ILE A 306 10.58 -2.46 9.72
CA ILE A 306 9.93 -1.63 10.75
C ILE A 306 8.42 -1.86 10.80
N ARG A 307 7.77 -2.16 9.66
CA ARG A 307 6.32 -2.42 9.62
C ARG A 307 5.95 -3.66 10.44
N GLU A 308 6.74 -4.72 10.36
CA GLU A 308 6.53 -5.93 11.17
C GLU A 308 6.85 -5.68 12.65
N LEU A 309 7.92 -4.93 12.92
CA LEU A 309 8.29 -4.51 14.27
C LEU A 309 7.13 -3.74 14.95
N GLU A 310 6.58 -2.74 14.26
CA GLU A 310 5.41 -1.98 14.72
C GLU A 310 4.15 -2.87 14.82
N GLY A 311 4.00 -3.85 13.94
CA GLY A 311 2.91 -4.82 13.96
C GLY A 311 2.90 -5.66 15.23
N VAL A 312 4.07 -6.19 15.64
CA VAL A 312 4.22 -6.90 16.93
C VAL A 312 3.85 -5.99 18.09
N PHE A 313 4.46 -4.80 18.15
CA PHE A 313 4.20 -3.83 19.20
C PHE A 313 2.71 -3.49 19.31
N ASN A 314 2.06 -3.17 18.20
CA ASN A 314 0.64 -2.84 18.17
C ASN A 314 -0.24 -3.98 18.66
N LYS A 315 0.07 -5.22 18.26
CA LYS A 315 -0.68 -6.41 18.71
C LYS A 315 -0.60 -6.60 20.21
N VAL A 316 0.60 -6.45 20.79
CA VAL A 316 0.84 -6.56 22.22
C VAL A 316 0.14 -5.43 22.98
N ALA A 317 0.26 -4.19 22.52
CA ALA A 317 -0.37 -3.02 23.11
C ALA A 317 -1.91 -3.12 23.12
N ILE A 318 -2.51 -3.56 22.01
CA ILE A 318 -3.97 -3.78 21.93
C ILE A 318 -4.40 -4.89 22.87
N GLN A 319 -3.67 -6.01 22.93
CA GLN A 319 -4.00 -7.13 23.83
C GLN A 319 -3.98 -6.70 25.29
N ALA A 320 -2.93 -5.98 25.72
CA ALA A 320 -2.82 -5.46 27.08
C ALA A 320 -3.97 -4.49 27.42
N SER A 321 -4.32 -3.60 26.48
CA SER A 321 -5.44 -2.67 26.65
C SER A 321 -6.79 -3.37 26.79
N LEU A 322 -7.06 -4.41 25.98
CA LEU A 322 -8.32 -5.16 26.02
C LEU A 322 -8.46 -6.02 27.28
N THR A 323 -7.37 -6.54 27.81
CA THR A 323 -7.36 -7.36 29.02
C THR A 323 -7.20 -6.55 30.30
N HIS A 324 -6.94 -5.23 30.17
CA HIS A 324 -6.62 -4.34 31.30
C HIS A 324 -5.46 -4.87 32.16
N THR A 325 -4.50 -5.57 31.56
CA THR A 325 -3.34 -6.15 32.23
C THR A 325 -2.05 -5.52 31.69
N PRO A 326 -0.99 -5.45 32.51
CA PRO A 326 0.32 -5.04 32.00
C PRO A 326 0.78 -5.95 30.86
N VAL A 327 1.62 -5.40 29.97
CA VAL A 327 2.24 -6.21 28.91
C VAL A 327 3.15 -7.26 29.55
N THR A 328 2.96 -8.53 29.17
CA THR A 328 3.76 -9.64 29.66
C THR A 328 4.72 -10.16 28.58
N PHE A 329 5.79 -10.81 29.01
CA PHE A 329 6.75 -11.45 28.11
C PHE A 329 6.08 -12.52 27.23
N GLU A 330 5.11 -13.26 27.79
CA GLU A 330 4.35 -14.29 27.08
C GLU A 330 3.51 -13.70 25.93
N MET A 331 2.86 -12.54 26.16
CA MET A 331 2.13 -11.82 25.10
C MET A 331 3.06 -11.43 23.95
N ALA A 332 4.25 -10.92 24.26
CA ALA A 332 5.24 -10.54 23.25
C ALA A 332 5.75 -11.77 22.48
N GLU A 333 6.10 -12.86 23.15
CA GLU A 333 6.53 -14.10 22.50
C GLU A 333 5.47 -14.68 21.57
N LYS A 334 4.21 -14.68 21.99
CA LYS A 334 3.12 -15.12 21.13
C LYS A 334 2.97 -14.24 19.88
N ALA A 335 3.02 -12.92 20.05
CA ALA A 335 2.92 -11.97 18.93
C ALA A 335 4.09 -12.11 17.95
N ILE A 336 5.32 -12.27 18.45
CA ILE A 336 6.53 -12.53 17.66
C ILE A 336 6.39 -13.84 16.88
N ASN A 337 6.02 -14.93 17.57
CA ASN A 337 5.88 -16.25 16.95
C ASN A 337 4.82 -16.27 15.85
N ASP A 338 3.74 -15.50 15.98
CA ASP A 338 2.71 -15.40 14.94
C ASP A 338 3.26 -14.75 13.67
N ILE A 339 4.12 -13.73 13.78
CA ILE A 339 4.76 -13.08 12.62
C ILE A 339 5.83 -14.01 12.03
N ILE A 340 6.68 -14.62 12.84
CA ILE A 340 7.72 -15.55 12.37
C ILE A 340 7.07 -16.76 11.67
N LYS A 341 5.98 -17.31 12.21
CA LYS A 341 5.22 -18.39 11.56
C LYS A 341 4.59 -17.93 10.26
N HIS A 342 4.05 -16.72 10.21
CA HIS A 342 3.50 -16.17 8.97
C HIS A 342 4.59 -15.99 7.91
N ASN A 343 5.77 -15.53 8.28
CA ASN A 343 6.93 -15.39 7.38
C ASN A 343 7.53 -16.75 6.99
N SER A 344 7.57 -17.72 7.91
CA SER A 344 8.00 -19.10 7.60
C SER A 344 6.97 -19.87 6.76
N SER A 345 5.72 -19.41 6.68
CA SER A 345 4.70 -19.95 5.77
C SER A 345 4.84 -19.41 4.34
N VAL A 346 5.66 -18.37 4.12
CA VAL A 346 6.05 -17.94 2.76
C VAL A 346 6.97 -19.01 2.17
N ILE A 347 6.53 -19.57 1.06
CA ILE A 347 7.32 -20.55 0.32
C ILE A 347 8.57 -19.85 -0.22
N SER A 348 9.76 -20.19 0.30
CA SER A 348 11.03 -19.65 -0.18
C SER A 348 11.62 -20.51 -1.30
N ILE A 349 12.55 -19.94 -2.09
CA ILE A 349 13.28 -20.69 -3.12
C ILE A 349 14.04 -21.85 -2.49
N GLU A 350 14.71 -21.64 -1.34
CA GLU A 350 15.47 -22.64 -0.62
C GLU A 350 14.59 -23.82 -0.21
N TYR A 351 13.42 -23.53 0.32
CA TYR A 351 12.46 -24.56 0.69
C TYR A 351 12.00 -25.39 -0.51
N ILE A 352 11.72 -24.75 -1.64
CA ILE A 352 11.38 -25.48 -2.89
C ILE A 352 12.55 -26.34 -3.33
N GLN A 353 13.79 -25.83 -3.25
CA GLN A 353 14.99 -26.61 -3.57
C GLN A 353 15.10 -27.85 -2.69
N ASP A 354 14.90 -27.71 -1.38
CA ASP A 354 14.95 -28.82 -0.43
C ASP A 354 13.88 -29.88 -0.74
N VAL A 355 12.63 -29.46 -1.00
CA VAL A 355 11.54 -30.37 -1.37
C VAL A 355 11.86 -31.13 -2.67
N VAL A 356 12.35 -30.40 -3.68
CA VAL A 356 12.73 -31.01 -4.97
C VAL A 356 13.88 -31.97 -4.78
N CYS A 357 14.93 -31.63 -4.01
CA CYS A 357 16.05 -32.50 -3.73
C CYS A 357 15.61 -33.78 -3.02
N ASN A 358 14.76 -33.67 -2.01
CA ASN A 358 14.24 -34.82 -1.28
C ASN A 358 13.36 -35.69 -2.15
N TYR A 359 12.51 -35.11 -2.97
CA TYR A 359 11.60 -35.87 -3.83
C TYR A 359 12.33 -36.67 -4.91
N PHE A 360 13.38 -36.09 -5.52
CA PHE A 360 14.17 -36.73 -6.58
C PHE A 360 15.44 -37.43 -6.07
N ASN A 361 15.65 -37.45 -4.76
CA ASN A 361 16.84 -38.01 -4.11
C ASN A 361 18.17 -37.51 -4.70
N ILE A 362 18.28 -36.18 -4.83
CA ILE A 362 19.47 -35.46 -5.29
C ILE A 362 19.93 -34.45 -4.23
N THR A 363 21.19 -34.03 -4.30
CA THR A 363 21.69 -33.02 -3.37
C THR A 363 21.49 -31.59 -3.88
N ILE A 364 21.49 -30.61 -2.96
CA ILE A 364 21.46 -29.17 -3.33
C ILE A 364 22.69 -28.81 -4.21
N LYS A 365 23.83 -29.47 -3.98
CA LYS A 365 25.03 -29.29 -4.82
C LYS A 365 24.79 -29.74 -6.24
N ASP A 366 24.12 -30.89 -6.45
CA ASP A 366 23.76 -31.40 -7.77
C ASP A 366 22.76 -30.47 -8.46
N LEU A 367 21.75 -29.99 -7.72
CA LEU A 367 20.75 -29.09 -8.24
C LEU A 367 21.36 -27.77 -8.77
N LYS A 368 22.37 -27.24 -8.04
CA LYS A 368 23.10 -26.01 -8.41
C LYS A 368 24.28 -26.25 -9.37
N SER A 369 24.66 -27.51 -9.62
CA SER A 369 25.81 -27.86 -10.46
C SER A 369 25.58 -27.54 -11.95
N SER A 370 26.66 -27.53 -12.74
CA SER A 370 26.61 -27.40 -14.20
C SER A 370 26.26 -28.70 -14.95
N GLN A 371 26.07 -29.81 -14.22
CA GLN A 371 25.74 -31.11 -14.83
C GLN A 371 24.46 -31.05 -15.66
N ARG A 372 24.49 -31.77 -16.81
CA ARG A 372 23.40 -31.79 -17.81
C ARG A 372 22.72 -33.16 -17.93
N SER A 373 23.04 -34.12 -17.02
CA SER A 373 22.34 -35.42 -16.99
C SER A 373 20.85 -35.23 -16.70
N ASN A 374 20.01 -36.03 -17.30
CA ASN A 374 18.55 -35.84 -17.24
C ASN A 374 17.99 -36.00 -15.82
N ASN A 375 18.58 -36.87 -15.01
CA ASN A 375 18.25 -37.08 -13.61
C ASN A 375 18.52 -35.85 -12.70
N ILE A 376 19.30 -34.84 -13.16
CA ILE A 376 19.55 -33.59 -12.45
C ILE A 376 18.88 -32.41 -13.17
N THR A 377 18.88 -32.40 -14.52
CA THR A 377 18.35 -31.31 -15.30
C THR A 377 16.84 -31.20 -15.18
N PHE A 378 16.10 -32.31 -15.20
CA PHE A 378 14.66 -32.32 -15.11
C PHE A 378 14.16 -31.88 -13.72
N PRO A 379 14.65 -32.41 -12.58
CA PRO A 379 14.34 -31.87 -11.26
C PRO A 379 14.66 -30.38 -11.12
N ARG A 380 15.78 -29.93 -11.67
CA ARG A 380 16.18 -28.52 -11.67
C ARG A 380 15.16 -27.65 -12.42
N GLN A 381 14.69 -28.11 -13.59
CA GLN A 381 13.68 -27.39 -14.36
C GLN A 381 12.33 -27.32 -13.62
N ILE A 382 11.91 -28.38 -12.94
CA ILE A 382 10.73 -28.41 -12.09
C ILE A 382 10.91 -27.44 -10.91
N GLY A 383 12.06 -27.44 -10.25
CA GLY A 383 12.36 -26.51 -9.16
C GLY A 383 12.27 -25.04 -9.61
N MET A 384 12.88 -24.68 -10.74
CA MET A 384 12.80 -23.33 -11.32
C MET A 384 11.36 -22.94 -11.67
N TYR A 385 10.58 -23.86 -12.25
CA TYR A 385 9.17 -23.66 -12.57
C TYR A 385 8.35 -23.42 -11.30
N LEU A 386 8.49 -24.27 -10.27
CA LEU A 386 7.77 -24.14 -9.00
C LEU A 386 8.15 -22.85 -8.25
N CYS A 387 9.43 -22.47 -8.27
CA CYS A 387 9.85 -21.17 -7.70
C CYS A 387 9.11 -20.02 -8.37
N ARG A 388 8.97 -20.05 -9.68
CA ARG A 388 8.32 -18.94 -10.42
C ARG A 388 6.82 -18.85 -10.18
N ILE A 389 6.11 -19.97 -10.00
CA ILE A 389 4.66 -20.00 -9.78
C ILE A 389 4.25 -19.90 -8.31
N LEU A 390 5.11 -20.28 -7.37
CA LEU A 390 4.79 -20.32 -5.93
C LEU A 390 5.47 -19.19 -5.12
N THR A 391 6.43 -18.49 -5.73
CA THR A 391 7.07 -17.32 -5.13
C THR A 391 6.88 -16.10 -6.05
N ASN A 392 6.98 -14.90 -5.50
CA ASN A 392 6.93 -13.67 -6.30
C ASN A 392 8.31 -13.28 -6.87
N GLU A 393 9.29 -14.22 -6.85
CA GLU A 393 10.66 -13.93 -7.21
C GLU A 393 10.86 -13.82 -8.73
N SER A 394 11.75 -12.92 -9.16
CA SER A 394 12.05 -12.69 -10.57
C SER A 394 12.89 -13.82 -11.19
N PHE A 395 12.83 -13.97 -12.52
CA PHE A 395 13.68 -14.94 -13.24
C PHE A 395 15.17 -14.81 -12.94
N PRO A 396 15.78 -13.59 -12.85
CA PRO A 396 17.16 -13.42 -12.45
C PRO A 396 17.46 -13.98 -11.05
N LYS A 397 16.59 -13.69 -10.07
CA LYS A 397 16.78 -14.13 -8.68
C LYS A 397 16.65 -15.64 -8.55
N VAL A 398 15.71 -16.27 -9.26
CA VAL A 398 15.63 -17.73 -9.36
C VAL A 398 16.89 -18.31 -10.01
N GLY A 399 17.40 -17.68 -11.08
CA GLY A 399 18.62 -18.13 -11.74
C GLY A 399 19.84 -18.09 -10.83
N GLU A 400 20.00 -17.02 -10.06
CA GLU A 400 21.07 -16.88 -9.07
C GLU A 400 21.03 -18.00 -8.02
N ALA A 401 19.84 -18.30 -7.47
CA ALA A 401 19.66 -19.35 -6.48
C ALA A 401 19.94 -20.75 -7.01
N PHE A 402 19.75 -21.01 -8.32
CA PHE A 402 20.01 -22.30 -8.96
C PHE A 402 21.41 -22.41 -9.58
N GLY A 403 22.41 -21.77 -8.97
CA GLY A 403 23.82 -21.90 -9.37
C GLY A 403 24.27 -20.82 -10.36
N LYS A 404 23.84 -19.55 -10.14
CA LYS A 404 24.17 -18.34 -10.92
C LYS A 404 23.88 -18.52 -12.42
N ARG A 405 22.70 -19.06 -12.72
CA ARG A 405 22.25 -19.27 -14.10
C ARG A 405 21.62 -18.00 -14.65
N ASP A 406 21.82 -17.79 -15.94
CA ASP A 406 21.20 -16.71 -16.65
C ASP A 406 19.65 -16.82 -16.59
N HIS A 407 18.98 -15.67 -16.52
CA HIS A 407 17.51 -15.58 -16.49
C HIS A 407 16.85 -16.25 -17.71
N THR A 408 17.51 -16.27 -18.87
CA THR A 408 17.04 -16.96 -20.08
C THR A 408 16.96 -18.46 -19.88
N THR A 409 17.90 -19.05 -19.12
CA THR A 409 17.86 -20.49 -18.76
C THR A 409 16.63 -20.80 -17.90
N VAL A 410 16.29 -19.94 -16.96
CA VAL A 410 15.09 -20.10 -16.12
C VAL A 410 13.82 -19.94 -16.95
N MET A 411 13.77 -18.95 -17.85
CA MET A 411 12.66 -18.76 -18.78
C MET A 411 12.45 -19.97 -19.68
N HIS A 412 13.52 -20.54 -20.23
CA HIS A 412 13.44 -21.76 -21.03
C HIS A 412 12.95 -22.96 -20.22
N ALA A 413 13.45 -23.13 -18.99
CA ALA A 413 12.97 -24.17 -18.09
C ALA A 413 11.47 -24.01 -17.79
N PHE A 414 11.04 -22.78 -17.50
CA PHE A 414 9.64 -22.47 -17.24
C PHE A 414 8.74 -22.84 -18.42
N LYS A 415 9.05 -22.33 -19.63
CA LYS A 415 8.27 -22.61 -20.84
C LYS A 415 8.26 -24.09 -21.20
N LYS A 416 9.38 -24.80 -20.99
CA LYS A 416 9.47 -26.23 -21.25
C LYS A 416 8.54 -27.01 -20.32
N ILE A 417 8.63 -26.82 -19.01
CA ILE A 417 7.77 -27.52 -18.03
C ILE A 417 6.30 -27.15 -18.24
N GLU A 418 5.98 -25.88 -18.55
CA GLU A 418 4.62 -25.47 -18.88
C GLU A 418 4.04 -26.21 -20.10
N LYS A 419 4.87 -26.44 -21.12
CA LYS A 419 4.51 -27.24 -22.30
C LYS A 419 4.36 -28.69 -21.93
N ASP A 420 5.35 -29.28 -21.23
CA ASP A 420 5.37 -30.67 -20.85
C ASP A 420 4.16 -31.05 -19.97
N ILE A 421 3.69 -30.16 -19.09
CA ILE A 421 2.46 -30.34 -18.29
C ILE A 421 1.21 -30.45 -19.18
N LYS A 422 1.17 -29.78 -20.33
CA LYS A 422 0.03 -29.84 -21.26
C LYS A 422 0.05 -31.08 -22.13
N GLU A 423 1.24 -31.55 -22.49
CA GLU A 423 1.43 -32.64 -23.48
C GLU A 423 1.65 -34.01 -22.83
N ASN A 424 2.12 -34.07 -21.57
CA ASN A 424 2.46 -35.32 -20.89
C ASN A 424 1.76 -35.46 -19.53
N PRO A 425 0.78 -36.36 -19.39
CA PRO A 425 0.05 -36.60 -18.14
C PRO A 425 0.94 -37.02 -16.97
N GLU A 426 2.02 -37.78 -17.22
CA GLU A 426 2.93 -38.22 -16.16
C GLU A 426 3.72 -37.01 -15.58
N THR A 427 4.23 -36.12 -16.44
CA THR A 427 4.88 -34.90 -16.01
C THR A 427 3.92 -34.03 -15.23
N LYS A 428 2.67 -33.92 -15.65
CA LYS A 428 1.63 -33.19 -14.92
C LYS A 428 1.44 -33.71 -13.50
N LEU A 429 1.22 -35.02 -13.36
CA LEU A 429 1.02 -35.67 -12.06
C LEU A 429 2.24 -35.49 -11.14
N LEU A 430 3.45 -35.61 -11.70
CA LEU A 430 4.68 -35.44 -10.95
C LEU A 430 4.87 -33.99 -10.44
N VAL A 431 4.67 -32.99 -11.29
CA VAL A 431 4.74 -31.59 -10.91
C VAL A 431 3.67 -31.23 -9.88
N GLU A 432 2.45 -31.73 -10.04
CA GLU A 432 1.37 -31.54 -9.07
C GLU A 432 1.69 -32.21 -7.72
N SER A 433 2.31 -33.39 -7.72
CA SER A 433 2.74 -34.06 -6.49
C SER A 433 3.79 -33.26 -5.73
N VAL A 434 4.84 -32.79 -6.42
CA VAL A 434 5.87 -31.94 -5.80
C VAL A 434 5.25 -30.62 -5.32
N LYS A 435 4.40 -29.98 -6.12
CA LYS A 435 3.66 -28.78 -5.77
C LYS A 435 2.82 -28.97 -4.51
N LYS A 436 2.13 -30.10 -4.39
CA LYS A 436 1.33 -30.44 -3.21
C LYS A 436 2.18 -30.56 -1.95
N ILE A 437 3.36 -31.19 -2.03
CA ILE A 437 4.30 -31.30 -0.91
C ILE A 437 4.78 -29.91 -0.48
N VAL A 438 5.13 -29.04 -1.45
CA VAL A 438 5.54 -27.64 -1.16
C VAL A 438 4.41 -26.86 -0.48
N LEU A 439 3.16 -27.04 -0.92
CA LEU A 439 2.00 -26.32 -0.37
C LEU A 439 1.55 -26.88 0.98
N ASN A 440 1.76 -28.17 1.27
CA ASN A 440 1.37 -28.79 2.55
C ASN A 440 2.17 -28.28 3.76
N LYS A 441 3.31 -27.58 3.56
CA LYS A 441 3.98 -26.84 4.64
C LYS A 441 3.07 -25.79 5.29
N LYS A 442 2.01 -25.34 4.60
CA LYS A 442 1.00 -24.41 5.16
C LYS A 442 0.08 -25.03 6.22
N GLN A 443 0.09 -26.36 6.39
CA GLN A 443 -0.85 -27.07 7.28
C GLN A 443 -0.15 -27.80 8.44
N ALA A 444 1.17 -27.77 8.53
CA ALA A 444 1.98 -28.29 9.63
C ALA A 444 2.64 -27.14 10.41
#